data_654f7c551ab70a0e1309b93616fc7de6
#
_entry.id   654f7c551ab70a0e1309b93616fc7de6
#
_cell.length_a   1.000
_cell.length_b   1.000
_cell.length_c   1.000
_cell.angle_alpha   90.00
_cell.angle_beta   90.00
_cell.angle_gamma   90.00
#
_symmetry.space_group_name_H-M   'P 1'
#
loop_
_entity.id
_entity.type
_entity.pdbx_description
1 polymer ?
#
loop_
_entity_poly.entity_id
_entity_poly.type
_entity_poly.pdbx_seq_one_letter_code
_entity_poly.pdbx_strand_id
1 'polypeptide(L)' 'MPEAMLEIVELDDGDVVLRRVDSAEGSSEPFVRIHFSEEAKGLINGQSAQLGRLMISMGLQAVAKAHA' A
#
# COMPACT_ATOMS: atom_id res chain seq x y z
N MET A 1 -3.25 19.22 16.49
CA MET A 1 -2.26 18.38 15.87
C MET A 1 -2.72 17.87 14.52
N PRO A 2 -1.95 18.10 13.47
CA PRO A 2 -2.39 17.64 12.16
C PRO A 2 -2.37 16.12 12.10
N GLU A 3 -3.38 15.59 11.48
CA GLU A 3 -3.46 14.17 11.24
C GLU A 3 -2.60 13.82 10.05
N ALA A 4 -1.94 12.67 10.15
CA ALA A 4 -1.20 12.16 9.01
C ALA A 4 -2.20 11.65 7.98
N MET A 5 -2.08 12.15 6.78
CA MET A 5 -2.89 11.64 5.68
C MET A 5 -2.07 10.61 4.92
N LEU A 6 -2.68 9.49 4.68
CA LEU A 6 -2.02 8.38 4.02
C LEU A 6 -2.66 8.13 2.67
N GLU A 7 -1.88 7.64 1.74
CA GLU A 7 -2.38 7.29 0.42
C GLU A 7 -1.82 5.95 0.00
N ILE A 8 -2.58 5.25 -0.82
CA ILE A 8 -2.16 3.99 -1.41
C ILE A 8 -1.87 4.27 -2.88
N VAL A 9 -0.65 3.98 -3.30
CA VAL A 9 -0.16 4.35 -4.62
C VAL A 9 0.43 3.13 -5.30
N GLU A 10 0.17 2.98 -6.59
CA GLU A 10 0.83 1.98 -7.40
C GLU A 10 2.05 2.62 -8.07
N LEU A 11 3.21 2.02 -7.89
CA LEU A 11 4.44 2.51 -8.48
C LEU A 11 4.62 1.97 -9.89
N ASP A 12 5.59 2.55 -10.60
CA ASP A 12 5.83 2.19 -11.99
C ASP A 12 6.21 0.73 -12.15
N ASP A 13 6.84 0.15 -11.14
CA ASP A 13 7.25 -1.26 -11.21
C ASP A 13 6.14 -2.22 -10.80
N GLY A 14 4.96 -1.71 -10.47
CA GLY A 14 3.84 -2.52 -10.09
C GLY A 14 3.69 -2.75 -8.60
N ASP A 15 4.63 -2.25 -7.81
CA ASP A 15 4.50 -2.35 -6.36
C ASP A 15 3.40 -1.42 -5.86
N VAL A 16 2.75 -1.83 -4.77
CA VAL A 16 1.72 -1.02 -4.13
C VAL A 16 2.23 -0.60 -2.77
N VAL A 17 2.17 0.71 -2.49
CA VAL A 17 2.72 1.23 -1.26
C VAL A 17 1.70 2.08 -0.53
N LEU A 18 1.81 2.07 0.79
CA LEU A 18 1.08 2.98 1.66
C LEU A 18 2.08 4.00 2.19
N ARG A 19 1.84 5.27 1.94
CA ARG A 19 2.77 6.31 2.34
C ARG A 19 2.02 7.56 2.76
N ARG A 20 2.74 8.49 3.36
CA ARG A 20 2.17 9.76 3.74
C ARG A 20 2.02 10.65 2.51
N VAL A 21 0.88 11.32 2.44
CA VAL A 21 0.61 12.20 1.31
C VAL A 21 1.59 13.36 1.28
N ASP A 22 1.99 13.86 2.43
CA ASP A 22 2.83 15.04 2.52
C ASP A 22 4.31 14.73 2.52
N SER A 23 4.71 13.50 2.27
CA SER A 23 6.12 13.14 2.20
C SER A 23 6.76 13.79 0.99
N ALA A 24 7.95 14.35 1.19
CA ALA A 24 8.74 14.80 0.06
C ALA A 24 9.18 13.58 -0.73
N GLU A 25 9.29 13.76 -2.03
CA GLU A 25 9.66 12.65 -2.90
C GLU A 25 10.98 12.07 -2.47
N GLY A 26 11.01 10.75 -2.33
CA GLY A 26 12.22 10.03 -2.03
C GLY A 26 12.78 10.27 -0.65
N SER A 27 12.10 11.00 0.19
CA SER A 27 12.68 11.40 1.46
C SER A 27 12.45 10.39 2.57
N SER A 28 11.48 9.49 2.43
CA SER A 28 11.21 8.55 3.50
C SER A 28 10.63 7.28 2.92
N GLU A 29 10.79 6.21 3.67
CA GLU A 29 10.25 4.92 3.27
C GLU A 29 8.75 4.92 3.42
N PRO A 30 8.04 4.19 2.55
CA PRO A 30 6.62 3.98 2.77
C PRO A 30 6.39 3.15 4.04
N PHE A 31 5.18 3.29 4.59
CA PHE A 31 4.82 2.47 5.75
C PHE A 31 4.70 1.01 5.38
N VAL A 32 4.19 0.73 4.20
CA VAL A 32 4.00 -0.63 3.72
C VAL A 32 4.33 -0.67 2.26
N ARG A 33 5.02 -1.73 1.84
CA ARG A 33 5.31 -1.95 0.44
C ARG A 33 4.96 -3.38 0.11
N ILE A 34 4.15 -3.58 -0.92
CA ILE A 34 3.77 -4.90 -1.39
C ILE A 34 4.38 -5.11 -2.76
N HIS A 35 5.21 -6.12 -2.85
CA HIS A 35 5.85 -6.50 -4.10
C HIS A 35 5.27 -7.82 -4.56
N PHE A 36 4.76 -7.86 -5.79
CA PHE A 36 4.25 -9.09 -6.37
C PHE A 36 5.31 -9.65 -7.31
N SER A 37 5.62 -10.92 -7.15
CA SER A 37 6.53 -11.57 -8.07
C SER A 37 5.91 -11.63 -9.47
N GLU A 38 6.76 -11.88 -10.46
CA GLU A 38 6.23 -12.00 -11.82
C GLU A 38 5.23 -13.14 -11.92
N GLU A 39 5.50 -14.23 -11.25
CA GLU A 39 4.58 -15.36 -11.24
C GLU A 39 3.25 -14.96 -10.63
N ALA A 40 3.30 -14.25 -9.51
CA ALA A 40 2.07 -13.78 -8.84
C ALA A 40 1.28 -12.84 -9.75
N LYS A 41 1.97 -11.95 -10.44
CA LYS A 41 1.30 -11.02 -11.34
C LYS A 41 0.53 -11.75 -12.44
N GLY A 42 1.10 -12.83 -12.95
CA GLY A 42 0.41 -13.64 -13.93
C GLY A 42 -0.82 -14.31 -13.38
N LEU A 43 -0.74 -14.79 -12.14
CA LEU A 43 -1.87 -15.47 -11.51
C LEU A 43 -3.04 -14.52 -11.24
N ILE A 44 -2.76 -13.28 -10.88
CA ILE A 44 -3.81 -12.32 -10.56
C ILE A 44 -4.21 -11.47 -11.76
N ASN A 45 -3.66 -11.78 -12.93
CA ASN A 45 -4.17 -11.27 -14.18
C ASN A 45 -4.14 -9.74 -14.27
N GLY A 46 -3.07 -9.13 -13.80
CA GLY A 46 -2.92 -7.69 -13.89
C GLY A 46 -3.73 -6.90 -12.88
N GLN A 47 -4.29 -7.56 -11.88
CA GLN A 47 -5.08 -6.86 -10.87
C GLN A 47 -4.29 -6.62 -9.58
N SER A 48 -2.98 -6.52 -9.70
CA SER A 48 -2.13 -6.36 -8.52
C SER A 48 -2.44 -5.07 -7.76
N ALA A 49 -2.74 -3.98 -8.47
CA ALA A 49 -3.06 -2.73 -7.81
C ALA A 49 -4.29 -2.86 -6.92
N GLN A 50 -5.33 -3.48 -7.47
CA GLN A 50 -6.57 -3.66 -6.71
C GLN A 50 -6.35 -4.58 -5.52
N LEU A 51 -5.63 -5.68 -5.74
CA LEU A 51 -5.36 -6.61 -4.65
C LEU A 51 -4.52 -5.97 -3.57
N GLY A 52 -3.48 -5.24 -3.96
CA GLY A 52 -2.63 -4.56 -2.99
C GLY A 52 -3.39 -3.55 -2.15
N ARG A 53 -4.27 -2.79 -2.79
CA ARG A 53 -5.10 -1.82 -2.06
C ARG A 53 -6.00 -2.52 -1.06
N LEU A 54 -6.61 -3.62 -1.47
CA LEU A 54 -7.48 -4.38 -0.60
C LEU A 54 -6.72 -4.94 0.58
N MET A 55 -5.56 -5.51 0.32
CA MET A 55 -4.73 -6.08 1.38
C MET A 55 -4.36 -5.02 2.43
N ILE A 56 -3.93 -3.85 1.96
CA ILE A 56 -3.55 -2.78 2.87
C ILE A 56 -4.76 -2.29 3.66
N SER A 57 -5.88 -2.09 2.98
CA SER A 57 -7.08 -1.57 3.64
C SER A 57 -7.58 -2.53 4.71
N MET A 58 -7.64 -3.81 4.38
CA MET A 58 -8.11 -4.79 5.34
C MET A 58 -7.14 -4.95 6.51
N GLY A 59 -5.85 -4.86 6.22
CA GLY A 59 -4.86 -4.93 7.29
C GLY A 59 -4.99 -3.79 8.26
N LEU A 60 -5.19 -2.58 7.74
CA LEU A 60 -5.36 -1.41 8.60
C LEU A 60 -6.62 -1.53 9.45
N GLN A 61 -7.70 -2.03 8.86
CA GLN A 61 -8.93 -2.20 9.61
C GLN A 61 -8.75 -3.22 10.73
N ALA A 62 -8.04 -4.30 10.45
CA ALA A 62 -7.80 -5.31 11.46
C ALA A 62 -7.00 -4.75 12.63
N VAL A 63 -5.99 -3.94 12.34
CA VAL A 63 -5.19 -3.33 13.40
C VAL A 63 -6.03 -2.35 14.21
N ALA A 64 -6.86 -1.55 13.53
CA ALA A 64 -7.71 -0.60 14.22
C ALA A 64 -8.67 -1.30 15.16
N LYS A 65 -9.25 -2.42 14.72
CA LYS A 65 -10.15 -3.19 15.58
C LYS A 65 -9.41 -3.77 16.78
N ALA A 66 -8.17 -4.20 16.58
CA ALA A 66 -7.42 -4.79 17.67
C ALA A 66 -7.14 -3.79 18.77
N HIS A 67 -7.10 -2.49 18.43
CA HIS A 67 -6.81 -1.43 19.38
C HIS A 67 -8.02 -0.67 19.84
N ALA A 68 -9.18 -1.07 19.38
CA ALA A 68 -10.43 -0.38 19.73
C ALA A 68 -10.86 -0.64 21.17
#